data_ed426bd9d55f1c9bfe6dba6f59e0260f
#
_entry.id   ed426bd9d55f1c9bfe6dba6f59e0260f
#
_cell.length_a   1.000
_cell.length_b   1.000
_cell.length_c   1.000
_cell.angle_alpha   90.00
_cell.angle_beta   90.00
_cell.angle_gamma   90.00
#
_symmetry.space_group_name_H-M   'P 1'
#
loop_
_entity.id
_entity.type
_entity.pdbx_description
1 polymer ?
#
loop_
_entity_poly.entity_id
_entity_poly.type
_entity_poly.pdbx_seq_one_letter_code
_entity_poly.pdbx_strand_id
1 'polypeptide(L)'
;MLKGKHIILGITGSIAAYKAAYIIRALVKKGAEVQVVITPAGKEFITPLTLSTLSSHPVISEFFSNRDGTWNSHVDLGLWADAMRVAPATASTIGKMANGIADNMLVTTYLSCKAPVFVAPAMDLDMFAHPSTRQNLDRLSLFGNRIIEPAEGELASHLVGKGRMEEPDKIVAVLEDFFASQTRLEKKKIVITAGPTYEKIDPVRFIGNYSSGKMGFALAEACAEQGAEVTLIAGPVSLTVVHPNIKRIDVESAEEMYQAAITAFPEADAGILCAAVADYRPDEQASEKIKRETKGEMSLRLVPNKDIAASLGAIKRENQILVGFALETNNEMAHAEGKMKRKNLDFIVLNSLKDAGAGFRCDTNKITIIDKEGGTIAYPLKSKQEVAVDIVNKLATLLK
;
A
#
# COMPACT_ATOMS: atom_id res chain seq x y z
N MET A 1 14.54 13.57 0.02
CA MET A 1 13.41 12.67 -0.23
C MET A 1 12.45 13.20 -1.30
N LEU A 2 12.35 14.52 -1.50
CA LEU A 2 11.47 15.07 -2.58
C LEU A 2 12.19 15.30 -3.91
N LYS A 3 13.49 15.06 -4.02
CA LYS A 3 14.27 15.28 -5.24
C LYS A 3 13.72 14.46 -6.42
N GLY A 4 13.38 15.15 -7.49
CA GLY A 4 12.80 14.56 -8.71
C GLY A 4 11.34 14.14 -8.58
N LYS A 5 10.65 14.50 -7.49
CA LYS A 5 9.22 14.26 -7.32
C LYS A 5 8.38 15.35 -7.96
N HIS A 6 7.35 14.96 -8.66
CA HIS A 6 6.42 15.83 -9.36
C HIS A 6 5.18 16.10 -8.49
N ILE A 7 5.02 17.34 -8.07
CA ILE A 7 3.96 17.74 -7.14
C ILE A 7 2.99 18.71 -7.81
N ILE A 8 1.71 18.34 -7.91
CA ILE A 8 0.66 19.30 -8.25
C ILE A 8 0.26 20.06 -7.00
N LEU A 9 0.35 21.38 -7.01
CA LEU A 9 -0.17 22.24 -5.96
C LEU A 9 -1.42 22.97 -6.42
N GLY A 10 -2.57 22.52 -5.91
CA GLY A 10 -3.87 23.15 -6.09
C GLY A 10 -4.07 24.30 -5.12
N ILE A 11 -4.41 25.49 -5.63
CA ILE A 11 -4.61 26.70 -4.82
C ILE A 11 -6.04 27.19 -5.00
N THR A 12 -6.73 27.44 -3.91
CA THR A 12 -8.13 27.90 -3.91
C THR A 12 -8.31 29.28 -3.27
N GLY A 13 -9.49 29.89 -3.42
CA GLY A 13 -9.77 31.26 -3.00
C GLY A 13 -9.90 31.42 -1.49
N SER A 14 -8.78 31.62 -0.83
CA SER A 14 -8.68 31.89 0.60
C SER A 14 -7.56 32.87 0.87
N ILE A 15 -7.69 33.67 1.92
CA ILE A 15 -6.58 34.52 2.39
C ILE A 15 -5.33 33.70 2.67
N ALA A 16 -5.46 32.43 3.07
CA ALA A 16 -4.32 31.51 3.30
C ALA A 16 -3.54 31.18 2.01
N ALA A 17 -4.00 31.61 0.81
CA ALA A 17 -3.28 31.40 -0.45
C ALA A 17 -1.88 32.02 -0.45
N TYR A 18 -1.60 33.06 0.34
CA TYR A 18 -0.24 33.60 0.48
C TYR A 18 0.77 32.56 0.98
N LYS A 19 0.34 31.60 1.79
CA LYS A 19 1.19 30.52 2.28
C LYS A 19 1.65 29.56 1.17
N ALA A 20 0.92 29.50 0.04
CA ALA A 20 1.33 28.68 -1.11
C ALA A 20 2.72 29.09 -1.66
N ALA A 21 3.05 30.38 -1.60
CA ALA A 21 4.38 30.85 -1.99
C ALA A 21 5.51 30.20 -1.15
N TYR A 22 5.30 30.06 0.15
CA TYR A 22 6.24 29.40 1.05
C TYR A 22 6.28 27.89 0.79
N ILE A 23 5.12 27.26 0.56
CA ILE A 23 5.04 25.83 0.21
C ILE A 23 5.82 25.54 -1.06
N ILE A 24 5.64 26.32 -2.14
CA ILE A 24 6.37 26.16 -3.41
C ILE A 24 7.87 26.26 -3.15
N ARG A 25 8.32 27.32 -2.48
CA ARG A 25 9.75 27.51 -2.20
C ARG A 25 10.34 26.35 -1.39
N ALA A 26 9.62 25.84 -0.39
CA ALA A 26 10.08 24.72 0.43
C ALA A 26 10.18 23.43 -0.40
N LEU A 27 9.19 23.13 -1.26
CA LEU A 27 9.20 21.97 -2.16
C LEU A 27 10.35 22.04 -3.18
N VAL A 28 10.50 23.18 -3.88
CA VAL A 28 11.56 23.41 -4.87
C VAL A 28 12.94 23.32 -4.22
N LYS A 29 13.15 23.92 -3.03
CA LYS A 29 14.41 23.82 -2.28
C LYS A 29 14.78 22.38 -1.93
N LYS A 30 13.79 21.50 -1.76
CA LYS A 30 13.96 20.05 -1.50
C LYS A 30 14.11 19.24 -2.79
N GLY A 31 14.13 19.89 -3.96
CA GLY A 31 14.35 19.30 -5.27
C GLY A 31 13.11 18.72 -5.94
N ALA A 32 11.90 19.06 -5.48
CA ALA A 32 10.66 18.70 -6.15
C ALA A 32 10.39 19.64 -7.35
N GLU A 33 9.74 19.10 -8.38
CA GLU A 33 9.13 19.88 -9.45
C GLU A 33 7.67 20.18 -9.07
N VAL A 34 7.28 21.47 -9.15
CA VAL A 34 5.96 21.92 -8.69
C VAL A 34 5.16 22.51 -9.84
N GLN A 35 4.06 21.87 -10.19
CA GLN A 35 3.06 22.42 -11.12
C GLN A 35 1.90 23.02 -10.34
N VAL A 36 1.67 24.30 -10.50
CA VAL A 36 0.56 24.99 -9.83
C VAL A 36 -0.70 24.93 -10.69
N VAL A 37 -1.80 24.52 -10.06
CA VAL A 37 -3.16 24.58 -10.60
C VAL A 37 -4.00 25.46 -9.68
N ILE A 38 -4.49 26.61 -10.16
CA ILE A 38 -5.20 27.58 -9.34
C ILE A 38 -6.67 27.73 -9.80
N THR A 39 -7.58 27.83 -8.84
CA THR A 39 -8.98 28.17 -9.18
C THR A 39 -9.13 29.63 -9.58
N PRO A 40 -10.19 29.99 -10.35
CA PRO A 40 -10.48 31.40 -10.64
C PRO A 40 -10.48 32.28 -9.39
N ALA A 41 -11.16 31.85 -8.33
CA ALA A 41 -11.19 32.56 -7.05
C ALA A 41 -9.82 32.66 -6.36
N GLY A 42 -8.92 31.69 -6.59
CA GLY A 42 -7.56 31.74 -6.04
C GLY A 42 -6.71 32.89 -6.60
N LYS A 43 -6.94 33.26 -7.86
CA LYS A 43 -6.23 34.37 -8.52
C LYS A 43 -6.49 35.74 -7.88
N GLU A 44 -7.61 35.89 -7.18
CA GLU A 44 -7.94 37.12 -6.45
C GLU A 44 -7.08 37.30 -5.18
N PHE A 45 -6.49 36.20 -4.64
CA PHE A 45 -5.72 36.24 -3.41
C PHE A 45 -4.21 36.19 -3.65
N ILE A 46 -3.76 35.62 -4.75
CA ILE A 46 -2.34 35.53 -5.12
C ILE A 46 -2.20 35.48 -6.64
N THR A 47 -1.26 36.27 -7.17
CA THR A 47 -1.12 36.39 -8.64
C THR A 47 -0.45 35.16 -9.25
N PRO A 48 -0.89 34.72 -10.44
CA PRO A 48 -0.17 33.69 -11.21
C PRO A 48 1.29 34.01 -11.47
N LEU A 49 1.64 35.30 -11.66
CA LEU A 49 3.02 35.73 -11.85
C LEU A 49 3.91 35.39 -10.67
N THR A 50 3.44 35.63 -9.43
CA THR A 50 4.20 35.26 -8.23
C THR A 50 4.43 33.75 -8.16
N LEU A 51 3.40 32.98 -8.43
CA LEU A 51 3.45 31.51 -8.34
C LEU A 51 4.34 30.89 -9.43
N SER A 52 4.24 31.37 -10.69
CA SER A 52 5.05 30.87 -11.80
C SER A 52 6.54 31.20 -11.61
N THR A 53 6.86 32.40 -11.08
CA THR A 53 8.22 32.77 -10.75
C THR A 53 8.83 31.83 -9.68
N LEU A 54 8.05 31.43 -8.69
CA LEU A 54 8.52 30.58 -7.62
C LEU A 54 8.62 29.09 -8.00
N SER A 55 7.72 28.60 -8.85
CA SER A 55 7.71 27.21 -9.31
C SER A 55 8.55 26.97 -10.55
N SER A 56 8.93 28.02 -11.27
CA SER A 56 9.57 27.97 -12.60
C SER A 56 8.69 27.33 -13.68
N HIS A 57 7.39 27.20 -13.45
CA HIS A 57 6.41 26.62 -14.37
C HIS A 57 5.23 27.58 -14.56
N PRO A 58 4.60 27.62 -15.76
CA PRO A 58 3.36 28.35 -15.98
C PRO A 58 2.27 27.86 -15.02
N VAL A 59 1.48 28.80 -14.50
CA VAL A 59 0.32 28.45 -13.64
C VAL A 59 -0.88 28.10 -14.52
N ILE A 60 -1.49 26.97 -14.23
CA ILE A 60 -2.66 26.49 -14.96
C ILE A 60 -3.92 26.86 -14.18
N SER A 61 -4.89 27.54 -14.83
CA SER A 61 -6.17 27.89 -14.20
C SER A 61 -7.37 27.58 -15.09
N GLU A 62 -7.18 27.59 -16.39
CA GLU A 62 -8.24 27.42 -17.39
C GLU A 62 -7.98 26.15 -18.22
N PHE A 63 -9.05 25.56 -18.76
CA PHE A 63 -8.94 24.43 -19.68
C PHE A 63 -8.29 24.83 -21.00
N PHE A 64 -8.54 26.04 -21.47
CA PHE A 64 -8.05 26.55 -22.76
C PHE A 64 -7.14 27.74 -22.54
N SER A 65 -5.91 27.65 -23.03
CA SER A 65 -4.93 28.74 -22.94
C SER A 65 -5.16 29.78 -24.02
N ASN A 66 -5.55 29.34 -25.22
CA ASN A 66 -5.82 30.15 -26.41
C ASN A 66 -7.08 29.65 -27.11
N ARG A 67 -7.55 30.41 -28.14
CA ARG A 67 -8.69 30.00 -28.97
C ARG A 67 -8.26 29.27 -30.25
N ASP A 68 -7.08 28.66 -30.25
CA ASP A 68 -6.47 27.96 -31.38
C ASP A 68 -6.61 26.42 -31.31
N GLY A 69 -7.38 25.92 -30.35
CA GLY A 69 -7.56 24.47 -30.12
C GLY A 69 -6.54 23.89 -29.14
N THR A 70 -5.59 24.68 -28.66
CA THR A 70 -4.68 24.21 -27.58
C THR A 70 -5.41 24.23 -26.24
N TRP A 71 -5.20 23.17 -25.47
CA TRP A 71 -5.84 23.01 -24.15
C TRP A 71 -4.89 22.44 -23.12
N ASN A 72 -5.16 22.69 -21.85
CA ASN A 72 -4.40 22.12 -20.74
C ASN A 72 -4.99 20.74 -20.40
N SER A 73 -4.21 19.69 -20.63
CA SER A 73 -4.66 18.31 -20.37
C SER A 73 -4.62 17.99 -18.87
N HIS A 74 -5.79 17.89 -18.27
CA HIS A 74 -5.92 17.43 -16.88
C HIS A 74 -5.49 15.96 -16.69
N VAL A 75 -5.60 15.16 -17.76
CA VAL A 75 -5.16 13.75 -17.77
C VAL A 75 -3.64 13.68 -17.67
N ASP A 76 -2.94 14.47 -18.51
CA ASP A 76 -1.48 14.47 -18.49
C ASP A 76 -0.93 14.98 -17.16
N LEU A 77 -1.58 15.99 -16.57
CA LEU A 77 -1.27 16.44 -15.22
C LEU A 77 -1.43 15.36 -14.18
N GLY A 78 -2.56 14.63 -14.23
CA GLY A 78 -2.85 13.53 -13.32
C GLY A 78 -1.89 12.35 -13.45
N LEU A 79 -1.37 12.10 -14.66
CA LEU A 79 -0.36 11.06 -14.93
C LEU A 79 1.06 11.51 -14.56
N TRP A 80 1.37 12.81 -14.70
CA TRP A 80 2.67 13.36 -14.37
C TRP A 80 2.94 13.40 -12.86
N ALA A 81 1.90 13.54 -12.04
CA ALA A 81 2.03 13.78 -10.61
C ALA A 81 2.45 12.54 -9.81
N ASP A 82 3.44 12.68 -8.94
CA ASP A 82 3.74 11.73 -7.85
C ASP A 82 2.85 12.00 -6.61
N ALA A 83 2.38 13.23 -6.43
CA ALA A 83 1.39 13.60 -5.43
C ALA A 83 0.63 14.87 -5.84
N MET A 84 -0.63 14.97 -5.42
CA MET A 84 -1.41 16.20 -5.55
C MET A 84 -1.70 16.77 -4.16
N ARG A 85 -1.56 18.08 -4.03
CA ARG A 85 -1.88 18.81 -2.80
C ARG A 85 -2.82 19.96 -3.09
N VAL A 86 -3.90 20.07 -2.32
CA VAL A 86 -4.81 21.21 -2.36
C VAL A 86 -4.59 22.02 -1.08
N ALA A 87 -3.88 23.15 -1.20
CA ALA A 87 -3.50 24.02 -0.09
C ALA A 87 -3.40 25.50 -0.53
N PRO A 88 -4.29 26.36 -0.06
CA PRO A 88 -5.45 26.09 0.80
C PRO A 88 -6.57 25.35 0.09
N ALA A 89 -7.36 24.56 0.84
CA ALA A 89 -8.61 23.96 0.40
C ALA A 89 -9.80 24.64 1.07
N THR A 90 -10.58 25.41 0.33
CA THR A 90 -11.81 26.05 0.83
C THR A 90 -12.96 25.07 0.95
N ALA A 91 -13.97 25.38 1.78
CA ALA A 91 -15.19 24.59 1.91
C ALA A 91 -15.89 24.34 0.55
N SER A 92 -15.89 25.33 -0.34
CA SER A 92 -16.43 25.21 -1.71
C SER A 92 -15.68 24.12 -2.50
N THR A 93 -14.35 24.17 -2.52
CA THR A 93 -13.53 23.18 -3.26
C THR A 93 -13.64 21.79 -2.64
N ILE A 94 -13.60 21.69 -1.31
CA ILE A 94 -13.82 20.42 -0.58
C ILE A 94 -15.17 19.80 -0.96
N GLY A 95 -16.23 20.60 -0.97
CA GLY A 95 -17.57 20.15 -1.38
C GLY A 95 -17.61 19.67 -2.83
N LYS A 96 -16.96 20.38 -3.75
CA LYS A 96 -16.86 19.98 -5.16
C LYS A 96 -16.09 18.70 -5.35
N MET A 97 -14.93 18.56 -4.71
CA MET A 97 -14.12 17.33 -4.74
C MET A 97 -14.91 16.13 -4.19
N ALA A 98 -15.57 16.29 -3.04
CA ALA A 98 -16.35 15.23 -2.40
C ALA A 98 -17.57 14.77 -3.20
N ASN A 99 -18.10 15.63 -4.07
CA ASN A 99 -19.29 15.33 -4.87
C ASN A 99 -19.02 15.23 -6.39
N GLY A 100 -17.76 15.26 -6.81
CA GLY A 100 -17.36 15.07 -8.20
C GLY A 100 -17.79 16.21 -9.14
N ILE A 101 -17.90 17.46 -8.64
CA ILE A 101 -18.33 18.61 -9.42
C ILE A 101 -17.12 19.23 -10.13
N ALA A 102 -16.84 18.77 -11.35
CA ALA A 102 -15.69 19.15 -12.17
C ALA A 102 -15.92 20.44 -12.98
N ASP A 103 -16.20 21.55 -12.30
CA ASP A 103 -16.53 22.84 -12.93
C ASP A 103 -15.30 23.76 -13.13
N ASN A 104 -14.13 23.33 -12.76
CA ASN A 104 -12.88 24.06 -12.92
C ASN A 104 -11.69 23.10 -13.08
N MET A 105 -10.59 23.64 -13.59
CA MET A 105 -9.38 22.86 -13.90
C MET A 105 -8.82 22.08 -12.70
N LEU A 106 -8.87 22.64 -11.48
CA LEU A 106 -8.33 21.99 -10.29
C LEU A 106 -9.11 20.73 -9.92
N VAL A 107 -10.46 20.82 -9.84
CA VAL A 107 -11.28 19.66 -9.48
C VAL A 107 -11.27 18.61 -10.60
N THR A 108 -11.21 19.03 -11.87
CA THR A 108 -11.09 18.08 -12.98
C THR A 108 -9.76 17.34 -12.94
N THR A 109 -8.65 18.03 -12.64
CA THR A 109 -7.33 17.39 -12.43
C THR A 109 -7.37 16.43 -11.24
N TYR A 110 -8.02 16.82 -10.12
CA TYR A 110 -8.19 15.95 -8.96
C TYR A 110 -8.91 14.64 -9.33
N LEU A 111 -10.00 14.71 -10.09
CA LEU A 111 -10.79 13.52 -10.48
C LEU A 111 -10.03 12.57 -11.44
N SER A 112 -9.04 13.07 -12.17
CA SER A 112 -8.19 12.27 -13.07
C SER A 112 -6.84 11.89 -12.46
N CYS A 113 -6.52 12.40 -11.27
CA CYS A 113 -5.25 12.12 -10.60
C CYS A 113 -5.28 10.75 -9.92
N LYS A 114 -4.29 9.89 -10.27
CA LYS A 114 -4.08 8.59 -9.62
C LYS A 114 -3.12 8.66 -8.45
N ALA A 115 -2.35 9.75 -8.35
CA ALA A 115 -1.42 9.97 -7.28
C ALA A 115 -2.14 10.28 -5.95
N PRO A 116 -1.52 10.02 -4.80
CA PRO A 116 -2.08 10.36 -3.50
C PRO A 116 -2.38 11.85 -3.38
N VAL A 117 -3.57 12.17 -2.83
CA VAL A 117 -4.04 13.53 -2.69
C VAL A 117 -4.07 13.96 -1.23
N PHE A 118 -3.51 15.13 -0.96
CA PHE A 118 -3.44 15.75 0.37
C PHE A 118 -4.26 17.04 0.36
N VAL A 119 -5.15 17.19 1.32
CA VAL A 119 -6.07 18.33 1.41
C VAL A 119 -5.79 19.11 2.69
N ALA A 120 -5.44 20.38 2.59
CA ALA A 120 -5.21 21.29 3.71
C ALA A 120 -6.36 22.30 3.82
N PRO A 121 -7.38 22.04 4.66
CA PRO A 121 -8.51 22.95 4.82
C PRO A 121 -8.10 24.33 5.33
N ALA A 122 -8.79 25.36 4.83
CA ALA A 122 -8.64 26.75 5.25
C ALA A 122 -9.98 27.48 5.16
N MET A 123 -10.58 27.80 6.30
CA MET A 123 -11.87 28.48 6.40
C MET A 123 -12.09 29.00 7.82
N ASP A 124 -13.15 29.78 8.01
CA ASP A 124 -13.57 30.21 9.36
C ASP A 124 -14.00 29.02 10.23
N LEU A 125 -13.94 29.19 11.54
CA LEU A 125 -14.18 28.13 12.52
C LEU A 125 -15.58 27.52 12.41
N ASP A 126 -16.62 28.35 12.21
CA ASP A 126 -18.00 27.89 12.09
C ASP A 126 -18.22 27.14 10.76
N MET A 127 -17.57 27.58 9.68
CA MET A 127 -17.54 26.85 8.41
C MET A 127 -16.86 25.49 8.55
N PHE A 128 -15.78 25.41 9.30
CA PHE A 128 -15.08 24.15 9.54
C PHE A 128 -15.90 23.20 10.43
N ALA A 129 -16.59 23.75 11.43
CA ALA A 129 -17.48 22.99 12.31
C ALA A 129 -18.80 22.56 11.64
N HIS A 130 -19.18 23.21 10.54
CA HIS A 130 -20.45 22.95 9.88
C HIS A 130 -20.60 21.47 9.45
N PRO A 131 -21.76 20.84 9.71
CA PRO A 131 -21.96 19.41 9.41
C PRO A 131 -21.64 19.04 7.96
N SER A 132 -21.99 19.86 6.97
CA SER A 132 -21.68 19.58 5.57
C SER A 132 -20.17 19.57 5.27
N THR A 133 -19.39 20.44 5.90
CA THR A 133 -17.94 20.46 5.75
C THR A 133 -17.32 19.20 6.34
N ARG A 134 -17.76 18.80 7.53
CA ARG A 134 -17.30 17.56 8.16
C ARG A 134 -17.64 16.34 7.33
N GLN A 135 -18.90 16.21 6.88
CA GLN A 135 -19.30 15.11 6.00
C GLN A 135 -18.48 15.05 4.69
N ASN A 136 -18.17 16.20 4.09
CA ASN A 136 -17.35 16.24 2.88
C ASN A 136 -15.91 15.84 3.15
N LEU A 137 -15.31 16.24 4.28
CA LEU A 137 -13.96 15.81 4.68
C LEU A 137 -13.90 14.31 4.99
N ASP A 138 -14.89 13.78 5.70
CA ASP A 138 -15.02 12.35 5.97
C ASP A 138 -15.15 11.56 4.66
N ARG A 139 -15.94 12.05 3.72
CA ARG A 139 -16.10 11.45 2.39
C ARG A 139 -14.81 11.47 1.59
N LEU A 140 -14.07 12.58 1.60
CA LEU A 140 -12.75 12.64 0.97
C LEU A 140 -11.77 11.63 1.61
N SER A 141 -11.81 11.48 2.94
CA SER A 141 -11.00 10.48 3.65
C SER A 141 -11.37 9.05 3.22
N LEU A 142 -12.66 8.74 3.06
CA LEU A 142 -13.13 7.46 2.54
C LEU A 142 -12.68 7.19 1.09
N PHE A 143 -12.49 8.23 0.29
CA PHE A 143 -11.91 8.12 -1.06
C PHE A 143 -10.38 7.95 -1.07
N GLY A 144 -9.75 7.87 0.12
CA GLY A 144 -8.30 7.72 0.26
C GLY A 144 -7.52 9.04 0.27
N ASN A 145 -8.20 10.19 0.29
CA ASN A 145 -7.52 11.48 0.43
C ASN A 145 -7.01 11.67 1.86
N ARG A 146 -5.84 12.29 2.01
CA ARG A 146 -5.22 12.56 3.30
C ARG A 146 -5.54 13.99 3.74
N ILE A 147 -6.34 14.14 4.78
CA ILE A 147 -6.68 15.44 5.33
C ILE A 147 -5.57 15.89 6.27
N ILE A 148 -5.03 17.09 6.03
CA ILE A 148 -4.09 17.75 6.92
C ILE A 148 -4.93 18.62 7.84
N GLU A 149 -5.01 18.25 9.10
CA GLU A 149 -5.81 18.96 10.09
C GLU A 149 -5.42 20.45 10.14
N PRO A 150 -6.39 21.36 10.11
CA PRO A 150 -6.09 22.78 10.27
C PRO A 150 -5.58 23.08 11.68
N ALA A 151 -4.66 24.04 11.76
CA ALA A 151 -4.15 24.53 13.04
C ALA A 151 -5.21 25.30 13.84
N GLU A 152 -5.04 25.33 15.14
CA GLU A 152 -5.76 26.24 16.04
C GLU A 152 -5.02 27.57 16.14
N GLY A 153 -5.75 28.65 16.22
CA GLY A 153 -5.20 29.99 16.37
C GLY A 153 -6.16 31.08 15.95
N GLU A 154 -5.65 32.32 15.96
CA GLU A 154 -6.41 33.47 15.47
C GLU A 154 -6.62 33.37 13.96
N LEU A 155 -7.85 33.56 13.53
CA LEU A 155 -8.31 33.59 12.16
C LEU A 155 -8.36 35.02 11.61
N ALA A 156 -8.50 35.18 10.31
CA ALA A 156 -8.67 36.50 9.69
C ALA A 156 -9.93 37.24 10.16
N SER A 157 -10.90 36.52 10.71
CA SER A 157 -12.10 37.03 11.38
C SER A 157 -11.87 37.53 12.82
N HIS A 158 -10.63 37.46 13.33
CA HIS A 158 -10.23 37.70 14.74
C HIS A 158 -10.83 36.70 15.74
N LEU A 159 -11.53 35.67 15.27
CA LEU A 159 -11.95 34.56 16.12
C LEU A 159 -10.78 33.58 16.33
N VAL A 160 -10.77 32.94 17.50
CA VAL A 160 -9.72 31.95 17.85
C VAL A 160 -10.33 30.56 17.84
N GLY A 161 -9.77 29.68 17.01
CA GLY A 161 -10.25 28.30 16.92
C GLY A 161 -9.62 27.51 15.79
N LYS A 162 -10.19 26.34 15.50
CA LYS A 162 -9.73 25.42 14.47
C LYS A 162 -10.31 25.81 13.10
N GLY A 163 -9.47 26.03 12.10
CA GLY A 163 -9.87 26.42 10.75
C GLY A 163 -8.74 27.05 9.95
N ARG A 164 -7.69 27.50 10.64
CA ARG A 164 -6.50 28.08 10.03
C ARG A 164 -5.70 27.00 9.29
N MET A 165 -5.39 27.24 8.00
CA MET A 165 -4.52 26.31 7.26
C MET A 165 -3.23 26.06 8.03
N GLU A 166 -2.81 24.82 8.14
CA GLU A 166 -1.57 24.41 8.80
C GLU A 166 -0.35 25.16 8.22
N GLU A 167 0.74 25.20 8.95
CA GLU A 167 1.93 25.95 8.55
C GLU A 167 2.66 25.25 7.38
N PRO A 168 3.26 26.03 6.45
CA PRO A 168 3.90 25.52 5.25
C PRO A 168 4.92 24.41 5.52
N ASP A 169 5.76 24.56 6.56
CA ASP A 169 6.78 23.58 6.87
C ASP A 169 6.19 22.24 7.31
N LYS A 170 5.15 22.25 8.13
CA LYS A 170 4.44 21.03 8.53
C LYS A 170 3.71 20.39 7.36
N ILE A 171 3.09 21.22 6.51
CA ILE A 171 2.48 20.78 5.27
C ILE A 171 3.49 20.04 4.40
N VAL A 172 4.69 20.55 4.22
CA VAL A 172 5.76 19.91 3.44
C VAL A 172 6.29 18.67 4.14
N ALA A 173 6.46 18.69 5.47
CA ALA A 173 6.90 17.53 6.24
C ALA A 173 5.98 16.30 6.06
N VAL A 174 4.65 16.51 6.01
CA VAL A 174 3.70 15.41 5.73
C VAL A 174 3.98 14.71 4.39
N LEU A 175 4.40 15.45 3.36
CA LEU A 175 4.81 14.86 2.07
C LEU A 175 6.14 14.12 2.17
N GLU A 176 7.12 14.70 2.89
CA GLU A 176 8.41 14.04 3.11
C GLU A 176 8.25 12.71 3.85
N ASP A 177 7.45 12.71 4.91
CA ASP A 177 7.16 11.50 5.70
C ASP A 177 6.45 10.44 4.85
N PHE A 178 5.51 10.90 4.00
CA PHE A 178 4.84 10.01 3.06
C PHE A 178 5.82 9.36 2.09
N PHE A 179 6.66 10.13 1.38
CA PHE A 179 7.63 9.58 0.45
C PHE A 179 8.73 8.78 1.17
N ALA A 180 9.14 9.19 2.37
CA ALA A 180 10.06 8.43 3.20
C ALA A 180 9.48 7.07 3.60
N SER A 181 8.18 7.01 3.88
CA SER A 181 7.52 5.75 4.20
C SER A 181 7.45 4.79 3.02
N GLN A 182 7.48 5.29 1.79
CA GLN A 182 7.50 4.48 0.57
C GLN A 182 8.89 3.92 0.22
N THR A 183 9.96 4.33 0.91
CA THR A 183 11.33 3.85 0.66
C THR A 183 11.95 3.18 1.88
N ARG A 184 11.13 2.76 2.85
CA ARG A 184 11.61 2.12 4.10
C ARG A 184 12.38 0.84 3.88
N LEU A 185 12.12 0.14 2.77
CA LEU A 185 12.74 -1.13 2.41
C LEU A 185 13.72 -0.97 1.24
N GLU A 186 14.17 0.26 0.94
CA GLU A 186 15.14 0.50 -0.12
C GLU A 186 16.41 -0.33 0.10
N LYS A 187 16.87 -1.02 -0.95
CA LYS A 187 18.02 -1.96 -0.93
C LYS A 187 17.85 -3.19 -0.04
N LYS A 188 16.68 -3.41 0.57
CA LYS A 188 16.40 -4.64 1.29
C LYS A 188 15.96 -5.74 0.33
N LYS A 189 16.49 -6.94 0.53
CA LYS A 189 16.15 -8.13 -0.24
C LYS A 189 15.15 -8.97 0.55
N ILE A 190 14.01 -9.27 -0.05
CA ILE A 190 12.91 -9.97 0.62
C ILE A 190 12.51 -11.19 -0.19
N VAL A 191 12.49 -12.36 0.43
CA VAL A 191 11.98 -13.60 -0.16
C VAL A 191 10.56 -13.82 0.32
N ILE A 192 9.62 -14.06 -0.61
CA ILE A 192 8.20 -14.29 -0.29
C ILE A 192 7.77 -15.59 -0.95
N THR A 193 7.17 -16.51 -0.17
CA THR A 193 6.48 -17.68 -0.72
C THR A 193 4.99 -17.40 -0.85
N ALA A 194 4.38 -17.78 -1.98
CA ALA A 194 2.98 -17.49 -2.29
C ALA A 194 2.28 -18.65 -3.02
N GLY A 195 0.97 -18.71 -2.94
CA GLY A 195 0.18 -19.73 -3.63
C GLY A 195 0.14 -21.08 -2.91
N PRO A 196 -0.51 -22.08 -3.52
CA PRO A 196 -0.49 -23.48 -3.06
C PRO A 196 0.76 -24.21 -3.57
N THR A 197 1.01 -25.42 -3.08
CA THR A 197 1.82 -26.42 -3.75
C THR A 197 0.92 -27.57 -4.22
N TYR A 198 1.31 -28.21 -5.32
CA TYR A 198 0.63 -29.35 -5.91
C TYR A 198 1.54 -30.58 -5.87
N GLU A 199 1.12 -31.55 -5.03
CA GLU A 199 1.85 -32.81 -4.87
C GLU A 199 1.21 -33.86 -5.78
N LYS A 200 1.86 -34.14 -6.90
CA LYS A 200 1.32 -35.02 -7.94
C LYS A 200 1.08 -36.44 -7.43
N ILE A 201 -0.10 -36.97 -7.69
CA ILE A 201 -0.45 -38.38 -7.56
C ILE A 201 -0.10 -39.10 -8.87
N ASP A 202 -0.49 -38.46 -9.98
CA ASP A 202 -0.22 -38.89 -11.36
C ASP A 202 -0.20 -37.64 -12.28
N PRO A 203 0.03 -37.73 -13.59
CA PRO A 203 0.07 -36.58 -14.49
C PRO A 203 -1.20 -35.72 -14.52
N VAL A 204 -2.30 -36.17 -13.92
CA VAL A 204 -3.62 -35.52 -13.98
C VAL A 204 -4.10 -35.04 -12.62
N ARG A 205 -3.75 -35.76 -11.56
CA ARG A 205 -4.27 -35.54 -10.19
C ARG A 205 -3.18 -35.17 -9.21
N PHE A 206 -3.50 -34.30 -8.26
CA PHE A 206 -2.59 -33.84 -7.21
C PHE A 206 -3.34 -33.63 -5.88
N ILE A 207 -2.57 -33.57 -4.79
CA ILE A 207 -2.97 -33.08 -3.49
C ILE A 207 -2.51 -31.63 -3.40
N GLY A 208 -3.37 -30.71 -2.94
CA GLY A 208 -3.01 -29.30 -2.79
C GLY A 208 -4.02 -28.54 -1.95
N ASN A 209 -3.71 -27.28 -1.66
CA ASN A 209 -4.53 -26.37 -0.87
C ASN A 209 -5.34 -25.41 -1.74
N TYR A 210 -6.43 -24.85 -1.21
CA TYR A 210 -7.30 -23.89 -1.91
C TYR A 210 -6.71 -22.47 -2.02
N SER A 211 -5.43 -22.27 -1.76
CA SER A 211 -4.81 -20.95 -1.83
C SER A 211 -4.88 -20.38 -3.24
N SER A 212 -5.26 -19.12 -3.34
CA SER A 212 -5.25 -18.35 -4.59
C SER A 212 -3.98 -17.52 -4.80
N GLY A 213 -3.08 -17.47 -3.81
CA GLY A 213 -1.86 -16.65 -3.85
C GLY A 213 -2.06 -15.15 -3.59
N LYS A 214 -3.31 -14.64 -3.61
CA LYS A 214 -3.61 -13.19 -3.54
C LYS A 214 -2.86 -12.46 -2.42
N MET A 215 -2.76 -13.04 -1.21
CA MET A 215 -2.09 -12.38 -0.09
C MET A 215 -0.58 -12.25 -0.31
N GLY A 216 0.09 -13.33 -0.76
CA GLY A 216 1.53 -13.31 -1.03
C GLY A 216 1.91 -12.37 -2.17
N PHE A 217 1.07 -12.27 -3.21
CA PHE A 217 1.26 -11.30 -4.30
C PHE A 217 1.07 -9.86 -3.82
N ALA A 218 0.04 -9.58 -3.01
CA ALA A 218 -0.15 -8.26 -2.41
C ALA A 218 1.03 -7.85 -1.51
N LEU A 219 1.61 -8.80 -0.75
CA LEU A 219 2.83 -8.57 0.05
C LEU A 219 4.04 -8.26 -0.83
N ALA A 220 4.20 -8.96 -1.95
CA ALA A 220 5.30 -8.72 -2.89
C ALA A 220 5.21 -7.31 -3.49
N GLU A 221 4.03 -6.90 -3.93
CA GLU A 221 3.77 -5.55 -4.43
C GLU A 221 4.03 -4.50 -3.35
N ALA A 222 3.48 -4.65 -2.15
CA ALA A 222 3.67 -3.69 -1.06
C ALA A 222 5.15 -3.57 -0.61
N CYS A 223 5.93 -4.66 -0.62
CA CYS A 223 7.38 -4.61 -0.36
C CYS A 223 8.12 -3.86 -1.48
N ALA A 224 7.80 -4.17 -2.74
CA ALA A 224 8.43 -3.54 -3.89
C ALA A 224 8.10 -2.04 -4.00
N GLU A 225 6.86 -1.63 -3.69
CA GLU A 225 6.45 -0.23 -3.58
C GLU A 225 7.22 0.52 -2.48
N GLN A 226 7.67 -0.17 -1.42
CA GLN A 226 8.55 0.39 -0.39
C GLN A 226 10.03 0.30 -0.75
N GLY A 227 10.37 -0.05 -2.00
CA GLY A 227 11.73 -0.04 -2.53
C GLY A 227 12.51 -1.33 -2.37
N ALA A 228 11.91 -2.42 -1.85
CA ALA A 228 12.58 -3.70 -1.70
C ALA A 228 12.83 -4.39 -3.06
N GLU A 229 13.92 -5.18 -3.11
CA GLU A 229 14.12 -6.21 -4.13
C GLU A 229 13.45 -7.51 -3.67
N VAL A 230 12.40 -7.92 -4.36
CA VAL A 230 11.57 -9.05 -3.94
C VAL A 230 11.84 -10.28 -4.81
N THR A 231 12.15 -11.40 -4.18
CA THR A 231 12.09 -12.73 -4.82
C THR A 231 10.79 -13.41 -4.41
N LEU A 232 9.84 -13.47 -5.35
CA LEU A 232 8.53 -14.10 -5.16
C LEU A 232 8.56 -15.54 -5.67
N ILE A 233 8.55 -16.52 -4.76
CA ILE A 233 8.46 -17.95 -5.08
C ILE A 233 6.97 -18.31 -5.09
N ALA A 234 6.43 -18.52 -6.27
CA ALA A 234 5.00 -18.70 -6.49
C ALA A 234 4.66 -20.13 -6.88
N GLY A 235 3.80 -20.77 -6.11
CA GLY A 235 3.12 -22.00 -6.51
C GLY A 235 2.12 -21.75 -7.65
N PRO A 236 1.42 -22.81 -8.15
CA PRO A 236 0.56 -22.70 -9.31
C PRO A 236 -0.63 -21.76 -9.11
N VAL A 237 -0.53 -20.55 -9.65
CA VAL A 237 -1.57 -19.51 -9.63
C VAL A 237 -1.57 -18.73 -10.94
N SER A 238 -2.72 -18.17 -11.32
CA SER A 238 -2.90 -17.35 -12.52
C SER A 238 -2.56 -15.87 -12.34
N LEU A 239 -2.18 -15.45 -11.13
CA LEU A 239 -1.81 -14.06 -10.85
C LEU A 239 -0.50 -13.69 -11.53
N THR A 240 -0.37 -12.44 -11.94
CA THR A 240 0.85 -11.87 -12.54
C THR A 240 1.37 -10.73 -11.67
N VAL A 241 2.66 -10.43 -11.79
CA VAL A 241 3.32 -9.27 -11.19
C VAL A 241 3.92 -8.42 -12.31
N VAL A 242 3.88 -7.09 -12.17
CA VAL A 242 4.39 -6.15 -13.18
C VAL A 242 5.52 -5.28 -12.62
N HIS A 243 5.66 -5.20 -11.30
CA HIS A 243 6.64 -4.32 -10.66
C HIS A 243 8.08 -4.76 -10.97
N PRO A 244 8.97 -3.86 -11.46
CA PRO A 244 10.32 -4.21 -11.90
C PRO A 244 11.22 -4.79 -10.79
N ASN A 245 10.96 -4.46 -9.53
CA ASN A 245 11.72 -4.96 -8.39
C ASN A 245 11.27 -6.34 -7.91
N ILE A 246 10.32 -6.99 -8.60
CA ILE A 246 9.84 -8.33 -8.25
C ILE A 246 10.38 -9.35 -9.24
N LYS A 247 11.26 -10.22 -8.77
CA LYS A 247 11.70 -11.41 -9.50
C LYS A 247 10.83 -12.59 -9.09
N ARG A 248 10.00 -13.09 -10.02
CA ARG A 248 9.16 -14.26 -9.80
C ARG A 248 9.89 -15.54 -10.16
N ILE A 249 9.72 -16.55 -9.31
CA ILE A 249 10.18 -17.94 -9.52
C ILE A 249 8.94 -18.82 -9.40
N ASP A 250 8.55 -19.47 -10.49
CA ASP A 250 7.43 -20.40 -10.49
C ASP A 250 7.90 -21.79 -10.06
N VAL A 251 7.12 -22.40 -9.17
CA VAL A 251 7.33 -23.74 -8.63
C VAL A 251 6.01 -24.49 -8.60
N GLU A 252 6.04 -25.82 -8.62
CA GLU A 252 4.83 -26.63 -8.58
C GLU A 252 4.68 -27.36 -7.24
N SER A 253 5.72 -27.99 -6.74
CA SER A 253 5.70 -28.82 -5.54
C SER A 253 6.28 -28.15 -4.30
N ALA A 254 6.02 -28.71 -3.13
CA ALA A 254 6.62 -28.29 -1.86
C ALA A 254 8.15 -28.44 -1.88
N GLU A 255 8.68 -29.48 -2.54
CA GLU A 255 10.13 -29.67 -2.65
C GLU A 255 10.76 -28.58 -3.51
N GLU A 256 10.18 -28.22 -4.66
CA GLU A 256 10.67 -27.12 -5.49
C GLU A 256 10.62 -25.78 -4.76
N MET A 257 9.53 -25.52 -4.03
CA MET A 257 9.40 -24.30 -3.20
C MET A 257 10.45 -24.28 -2.09
N TYR A 258 10.71 -25.42 -1.45
CA TYR A 258 11.74 -25.57 -0.44
C TYR A 258 13.13 -25.25 -1.02
N GLN A 259 13.50 -25.83 -2.16
CA GLN A 259 14.80 -25.61 -2.79
C GLN A 259 15.00 -24.15 -3.20
N ALA A 260 13.97 -23.53 -3.80
CA ALA A 260 14.00 -22.11 -4.16
C ALA A 260 14.15 -21.21 -2.92
N ALA A 261 13.42 -21.50 -1.82
CA ALA A 261 13.49 -20.73 -0.60
C ALA A 261 14.84 -20.86 0.13
N ILE A 262 15.37 -22.07 0.27
CA ILE A 262 16.69 -22.34 0.88
C ILE A 262 17.81 -21.67 0.09
N THR A 263 17.71 -21.62 -1.23
CA THR A 263 18.70 -20.96 -2.09
C THR A 263 18.65 -19.44 -1.97
N ALA A 264 17.46 -18.85 -1.92
CA ALA A 264 17.29 -17.41 -1.95
C ALA A 264 17.44 -16.74 -0.57
N PHE A 265 17.02 -17.41 0.53
CA PHE A 265 16.97 -16.81 1.85
C PHE A 265 18.32 -16.40 2.46
N PRO A 266 19.45 -17.12 2.26
CA PRO A 266 20.74 -16.70 2.81
C PRO A 266 21.19 -15.29 2.38
N GLU A 267 20.81 -14.83 1.20
CA GLU A 267 21.15 -13.50 0.67
C GLU A 267 20.08 -12.43 0.97
N ALA A 268 18.97 -12.83 1.63
CA ALA A 268 17.86 -11.94 1.93
C ALA A 268 18.02 -11.28 3.31
N ASP A 269 17.39 -10.12 3.47
CA ASP A 269 17.20 -9.44 4.76
C ASP A 269 15.98 -9.98 5.51
N ALA A 270 14.96 -10.45 4.75
CA ALA A 270 13.76 -11.04 5.34
C ALA A 270 13.14 -12.15 4.47
N GLY A 271 12.41 -13.03 5.13
CA GLY A 271 11.53 -14.02 4.51
C GLY A 271 10.09 -13.89 4.99
N ILE A 272 9.12 -13.89 4.08
CA ILE A 272 7.68 -13.91 4.39
C ILE A 272 7.07 -15.20 3.84
N LEU A 273 6.68 -16.09 4.74
CA LEU A 273 6.19 -17.42 4.40
C LEU A 273 4.66 -17.43 4.38
N CYS A 274 4.10 -17.03 3.23
CA CYS A 274 2.66 -16.87 3.00
C CYS A 274 2.04 -17.98 2.14
N ALA A 275 2.84 -18.89 1.58
CA ALA A 275 2.35 -20.02 0.80
C ALA A 275 1.56 -21.01 1.65
N ALA A 276 0.56 -21.63 1.05
CA ALA A 276 -0.17 -22.78 1.60
C ALA A 276 0.48 -24.07 1.09
N VAL A 277 1.59 -24.44 1.70
CA VAL A 277 2.35 -25.64 1.36
C VAL A 277 1.60 -26.87 1.85
N ALA A 278 1.55 -27.92 1.03
CA ALA A 278 1.00 -29.20 1.46
C ALA A 278 1.90 -29.86 2.50
N ASP A 279 1.33 -30.32 3.63
CA ASP A 279 2.10 -30.98 4.68
C ASP A 279 2.58 -32.38 4.27
N TYR A 280 1.84 -33.03 3.35
CA TYR A 280 2.09 -34.38 2.88
C TYR A 280 2.10 -34.45 1.35
N ARG A 281 2.91 -35.38 0.81
CA ARG A 281 2.93 -35.77 -0.60
C ARG A 281 2.74 -37.28 -0.75
N PRO A 282 2.31 -37.79 -1.91
CA PRO A 282 2.38 -39.20 -2.22
C PRO A 282 3.82 -39.73 -2.10
N ASP A 283 3.98 -40.90 -1.48
CA ASP A 283 5.28 -41.57 -1.36
C ASP A 283 5.82 -41.93 -2.76
N GLU A 284 4.95 -42.39 -3.64
CA GLU A 284 5.25 -42.70 -5.03
C GLU A 284 4.32 -41.91 -5.96
N GLN A 285 4.90 -41.31 -6.98
CA GLN A 285 4.18 -40.64 -8.06
C GLN A 285 4.04 -41.59 -9.26
N ALA A 286 2.82 -41.83 -9.71
CA ALA A 286 2.61 -42.62 -10.91
C ALA A 286 3.05 -41.83 -12.17
N SER A 287 3.82 -42.48 -13.05
CA SER A 287 4.27 -41.89 -14.33
C SER A 287 3.15 -41.78 -15.36
N GLU A 288 2.10 -42.57 -15.23
CA GLU A 288 0.91 -42.58 -16.08
C GLU A 288 -0.36 -42.34 -15.27
N LYS A 289 -1.41 -41.84 -15.95
CA LYS A 289 -2.72 -41.67 -15.35
C LYS A 289 -3.22 -42.99 -14.77
N ILE A 290 -3.47 -43.05 -13.48
CA ILE A 290 -4.06 -44.21 -12.79
C ILE A 290 -5.48 -44.43 -13.33
N LYS A 291 -5.71 -45.55 -14.02
CA LYS A 291 -7.03 -45.91 -14.54
C LYS A 291 -7.89 -46.51 -13.43
N ARG A 292 -9.19 -46.16 -13.44
CA ARG A 292 -10.17 -46.76 -12.57
C ARG A 292 -10.34 -48.22 -12.97
N GLU A 293 -9.74 -49.11 -12.24
CA GLU A 293 -10.02 -50.53 -12.42
C GLU A 293 -11.36 -50.90 -11.75
N THR A 294 -11.92 -52.05 -12.16
CA THR A 294 -13.27 -52.48 -11.78
C THR A 294 -13.46 -52.82 -10.28
N LYS A 295 -12.46 -52.60 -9.46
CA LYS A 295 -12.49 -52.80 -7.97
C LYS A 295 -12.13 -51.50 -7.24
N GLY A 296 -13.07 -50.76 -7.04
CA GLY A 296 -13.62 -49.81 -6.01
C GLY A 296 -12.65 -48.86 -5.31
N GLU A 297 -11.65 -49.27 -4.62
CA GLU A 297 -10.90 -48.42 -3.67
C GLU A 297 -9.45 -48.15 -4.11
N MET A 298 -8.99 -46.92 -3.88
CA MET A 298 -7.59 -46.54 -4.12
C MET A 298 -7.00 -46.05 -2.77
N SER A 299 -5.92 -46.66 -2.35
CA SER A 299 -5.14 -46.22 -1.19
C SER A 299 -3.89 -45.47 -1.65
N LEU A 300 -3.63 -44.31 -1.03
CA LEU A 300 -2.43 -43.54 -1.22
C LEU A 300 -1.62 -43.52 0.06
N ARG A 301 -0.37 -43.97 0.00
CA ARG A 301 0.60 -43.74 1.07
C ARG A 301 1.11 -42.32 0.98
N LEU A 302 1.01 -41.57 2.08
CA LEU A 302 1.49 -40.20 2.17
C LEU A 302 2.69 -40.12 3.09
N VAL A 303 3.67 -39.34 2.67
CA VAL A 303 4.87 -39.02 3.47
C VAL A 303 4.95 -37.51 3.71
N PRO A 304 5.52 -37.06 4.85
CA PRO A 304 5.58 -35.63 5.16
C PRO A 304 6.52 -34.89 4.21
N ASN A 305 6.15 -33.66 3.86
CA ASN A 305 7.01 -32.71 3.18
C ASN A 305 8.00 -32.04 4.16
N LYS A 306 9.07 -31.45 3.63
CA LYS A 306 10.01 -30.66 4.42
C LYS A 306 9.31 -29.40 4.92
N ASP A 307 9.53 -29.06 6.19
CA ASP A 307 9.00 -27.82 6.77
C ASP A 307 9.90 -26.63 6.36
N ILE A 308 9.46 -25.87 5.35
CA ILE A 308 10.17 -24.70 4.84
C ILE A 308 10.44 -23.68 5.96
N ALA A 309 9.43 -23.40 6.77
CA ALA A 309 9.53 -22.39 7.82
C ALA A 309 10.53 -22.81 8.93
N ALA A 310 10.48 -24.07 9.37
CA ALA A 310 11.45 -24.58 10.34
C ALA A 310 12.87 -24.61 9.78
N SER A 311 13.02 -24.99 8.50
CA SER A 311 14.33 -25.04 7.85
C SER A 311 14.95 -23.64 7.67
N LEU A 312 14.17 -22.64 7.25
CA LEU A 312 14.66 -21.27 7.17
C LEU A 312 14.95 -20.69 8.55
N GLY A 313 14.11 -20.99 9.56
CA GLY A 313 14.35 -20.58 10.93
C GLY A 313 15.65 -21.15 11.54
N ALA A 314 16.06 -22.36 11.11
CA ALA A 314 17.30 -22.99 11.55
C ALA A 314 18.57 -22.35 10.97
N ILE A 315 18.49 -21.81 9.74
CA ILE A 315 19.62 -21.14 9.05
C ILE A 315 19.58 -19.63 9.16
N LYS A 316 18.56 -19.08 9.80
CA LYS A 316 18.35 -17.63 9.96
C LYS A 316 19.48 -16.96 10.72
N ARG A 317 20.07 -15.90 10.15
CA ARG A 317 21.07 -15.07 10.81
C ARG A 317 20.38 -14.09 11.79
N GLU A 318 21.12 -13.55 12.72
CA GLU A 318 20.62 -12.63 13.77
C GLU A 318 19.92 -11.37 13.21
N ASN A 319 20.45 -10.85 12.09
CA ASN A 319 19.94 -9.66 11.42
C ASN A 319 18.85 -9.94 10.37
N GLN A 320 18.45 -11.19 10.20
CA GLN A 320 17.38 -11.57 9.27
C GLN A 320 16.04 -11.65 10.00
N ILE A 321 14.98 -11.23 9.33
CA ILE A 321 13.60 -11.30 9.84
C ILE A 321 12.86 -12.42 9.12
N LEU A 322 12.18 -13.28 9.88
CA LEU A 322 11.35 -14.35 9.33
C LEU A 322 9.91 -14.22 9.81
N VAL A 323 9.00 -14.13 8.85
CA VAL A 323 7.57 -13.92 9.07
C VAL A 323 6.81 -15.16 8.63
N GLY A 324 5.95 -15.68 9.50
CA GLY A 324 5.07 -16.80 9.16
C GLY A 324 3.61 -16.42 9.14
N PHE A 325 2.80 -17.28 8.52
CA PHE A 325 1.35 -17.21 8.55
C PHE A 325 0.78 -18.41 9.32
N ALA A 326 -0.29 -18.18 10.05
CA ALA A 326 -1.09 -19.23 10.68
C ALA A 326 -2.56 -19.03 10.29
N LEU A 327 -3.18 -20.11 9.85
CA LEU A 327 -4.61 -20.19 9.61
C LEU A 327 -5.14 -21.26 10.56
N GLU A 328 -5.80 -20.84 11.63
CA GLU A 328 -6.21 -21.71 12.73
C GLU A 328 -7.73 -21.70 12.90
N THR A 329 -8.26 -22.75 13.53
CA THR A 329 -9.70 -22.89 13.79
C THR A 329 -10.02 -22.96 15.29
N ASN A 330 -9.07 -23.38 16.13
CA ASN A 330 -9.23 -23.54 17.58
C ASN A 330 -7.92 -23.17 18.28
N ASN A 331 -8.02 -22.60 19.51
CA ASN A 331 -6.88 -22.18 20.34
C ASN A 331 -5.82 -21.36 19.56
N GLU A 332 -6.32 -20.48 18.72
CA GLU A 332 -5.59 -19.80 17.65
C GLU A 332 -4.31 -19.10 18.14
N MET A 333 -4.40 -18.36 19.27
CA MET A 333 -3.26 -17.64 19.84
C MET A 333 -2.15 -18.58 20.33
N ALA A 334 -2.50 -19.60 21.13
CA ALA A 334 -1.51 -20.53 21.69
C ALA A 334 -0.82 -21.36 20.59
N HIS A 335 -1.55 -21.75 19.55
CA HIS A 335 -0.98 -22.46 18.40
C HIS A 335 -0.04 -21.57 17.59
N ALA A 336 -0.41 -20.30 17.36
CA ALA A 336 0.42 -19.34 16.64
C ALA A 336 1.73 -19.04 17.40
N GLU A 337 1.66 -18.81 18.71
CA GLU A 337 2.84 -18.60 19.56
C GLU A 337 3.77 -19.84 19.57
N GLY A 338 3.18 -21.02 19.73
CA GLY A 338 3.93 -22.29 19.69
C GLY A 338 4.62 -22.53 18.34
N LYS A 339 3.96 -22.19 17.22
CA LYS A 339 4.50 -22.24 15.87
C LYS A 339 5.65 -21.23 15.70
N MET A 340 5.46 -20.01 16.18
CA MET A 340 6.47 -18.95 16.12
C MET A 340 7.76 -19.36 16.83
N LYS A 341 7.67 -19.88 18.05
CA LYS A 341 8.84 -20.35 18.83
C LYS A 341 9.54 -21.52 18.16
N ARG A 342 8.80 -22.57 17.74
CA ARG A 342 9.38 -23.77 17.13
C ARG A 342 10.09 -23.48 15.79
N LYS A 343 9.61 -22.48 15.03
CA LYS A 343 10.12 -22.15 13.71
C LYS A 343 11.01 -20.90 13.69
N ASN A 344 11.38 -20.37 14.85
CA ASN A 344 12.24 -19.20 15.02
C ASN A 344 11.79 -17.99 14.19
N LEU A 345 10.44 -17.72 14.20
CA LEU A 345 9.86 -16.57 13.51
C LEU A 345 9.95 -15.32 14.40
N ASP A 346 10.10 -14.14 13.79
CA ASP A 346 10.14 -12.85 14.51
C ASP A 346 8.74 -12.31 14.78
N PHE A 347 7.81 -12.58 13.86
CA PHE A 347 6.38 -12.41 14.11
C PHE A 347 5.56 -13.38 13.24
N ILE A 348 4.32 -13.57 13.63
CA ILE A 348 3.37 -14.41 12.91
C ILE A 348 2.09 -13.64 12.64
N VAL A 349 1.55 -13.82 11.44
CA VAL A 349 0.28 -13.26 11.01
C VAL A 349 -0.78 -14.34 11.16
N LEU A 350 -1.67 -14.14 12.10
CA LEU A 350 -2.76 -15.06 12.41
C LEU A 350 -4.03 -14.63 11.66
N ASN A 351 -4.61 -15.56 10.91
CA ASN A 351 -5.92 -15.46 10.29
C ASN A 351 -6.86 -16.48 10.93
N SER A 352 -8.13 -16.12 11.12
CA SER A 352 -9.16 -17.03 11.59
C SER A 352 -10.13 -17.38 10.46
N LEU A 353 -10.42 -18.66 10.29
CA LEU A 353 -11.50 -19.13 9.39
C LEU A 353 -12.91 -18.82 9.92
N LYS A 354 -13.03 -18.41 11.19
CA LYS A 354 -14.31 -18.02 11.81
C LYS A 354 -14.77 -16.63 11.39
N ASP A 355 -13.85 -15.79 10.90
CA ASP A 355 -14.17 -14.44 10.48
C ASP A 355 -14.79 -14.43 9.07
N ALA A 356 -16.04 -13.98 8.96
CA ALA A 356 -16.72 -13.85 7.68
C ALA A 356 -15.96 -12.87 6.77
N GLY A 357 -15.63 -13.30 5.53
CA GLY A 357 -14.86 -12.51 4.57
C GLY A 357 -13.32 -12.65 4.72
N ALA A 358 -12.83 -13.41 5.70
CA ALA A 358 -11.42 -13.77 5.81
C ALA A 358 -11.22 -15.23 5.34
N GLY A 359 -10.16 -15.48 4.57
CA GLY A 359 -9.81 -16.84 4.14
C GLY A 359 -9.32 -16.95 2.70
N PHE A 360 -9.25 -18.20 2.22
CA PHE A 360 -8.84 -18.49 0.84
C PHE A 360 -9.87 -17.94 -0.16
N ARG A 361 -9.38 -17.41 -1.30
CA ARG A 361 -10.18 -16.86 -2.41
C ARG A 361 -10.94 -15.56 -2.15
N CYS A 362 -11.07 -15.08 -0.90
CA CYS A 362 -11.64 -13.76 -0.61
C CYS A 362 -10.66 -12.63 -1.01
N ASP A 363 -11.20 -11.44 -1.30
CA ASP A 363 -10.39 -10.25 -1.58
C ASP A 363 -10.04 -9.47 -0.29
N THR A 364 -10.72 -9.81 0.80
CA THR A 364 -10.53 -9.23 2.13
C THR A 364 -9.83 -10.22 3.07
N ASN A 365 -9.26 -9.68 4.15
CA ASN A 365 -8.69 -10.44 5.25
C ASN A 365 -8.82 -9.68 6.57
N LYS A 366 -8.87 -10.42 7.68
CA LYS A 366 -8.79 -9.91 9.04
C LYS A 366 -7.65 -10.62 9.74
N ILE A 367 -6.70 -9.86 10.26
CA ILE A 367 -5.48 -10.43 10.82
C ILE A 367 -5.20 -9.97 12.23
N THR A 368 -4.43 -10.78 12.94
CA THR A 368 -3.75 -10.40 14.18
C THR A 368 -2.25 -10.67 14.02
N ILE A 369 -1.42 -9.67 14.24
CA ILE A 369 0.04 -9.84 14.27
C ILE A 369 0.46 -10.11 15.70
N ILE A 370 1.26 -11.18 15.91
CA ILE A 370 1.85 -11.54 17.20
C ILE A 370 3.36 -11.54 17.00
N ASP A 371 4.10 -10.76 17.78
CA ASP A 371 5.55 -10.71 17.70
C ASP A 371 6.23 -11.57 18.79
N LYS A 372 7.53 -11.80 18.63
CA LYS A 372 8.31 -12.66 19.54
C LYS A 372 8.43 -12.10 20.97
N GLU A 373 8.13 -10.83 21.18
CA GLU A 373 8.16 -10.15 22.49
C GLU A 373 6.80 -10.26 23.19
N GLY A 374 5.80 -10.89 22.56
CA GLY A 374 4.45 -11.07 23.07
C GLY A 374 3.49 -9.91 22.73
N GLY A 375 3.96 -8.94 21.94
CA GLY A 375 3.11 -7.86 21.44
C GLY A 375 2.06 -8.40 20.47
N THR A 376 0.82 -7.93 20.61
CA THR A 376 -0.31 -8.35 19.79
C THR A 376 -1.02 -7.14 19.20
N ILE A 377 -1.21 -7.11 17.89
CA ILE A 377 -1.91 -6.05 17.17
C ILE A 377 -3.01 -6.67 16.31
N ALA A 378 -4.26 -6.37 16.62
CA ALA A 378 -5.41 -6.81 15.84
C ALA A 378 -5.82 -5.74 14.83
N TYR A 379 -6.08 -6.15 13.60
CA TYR A 379 -6.54 -5.28 12.51
C TYR A 379 -7.98 -5.62 12.12
N PRO A 380 -8.80 -4.63 11.77
CA PRO A 380 -10.15 -4.89 11.28
C PRO A 380 -10.13 -5.59 9.91
N LEU A 381 -11.29 -6.03 9.44
CA LEU A 381 -11.45 -6.57 8.09
C LEU A 381 -11.11 -5.48 7.06
N LYS A 382 -10.14 -5.76 6.19
CA LYS A 382 -9.63 -4.86 5.14
C LYS A 382 -9.42 -5.65 3.84
N SER A 383 -9.17 -4.95 2.74
CA SER A 383 -8.66 -5.57 1.52
C SER A 383 -7.29 -6.23 1.76
N LYS A 384 -6.95 -7.24 0.97
CA LYS A 384 -5.63 -7.90 1.08
C LYS A 384 -4.47 -6.96 0.78
N GLN A 385 -4.69 -5.94 -0.05
CA GLN A 385 -3.72 -4.89 -0.32
C GLN A 385 -3.44 -4.05 0.94
N GLU A 386 -4.48 -3.58 1.62
CA GLU A 386 -4.31 -2.82 2.87
C GLU A 386 -3.67 -3.65 3.99
N VAL A 387 -4.08 -4.93 4.10
CA VAL A 387 -3.47 -5.88 5.05
C VAL A 387 -1.99 -6.11 4.74
N ALA A 388 -1.62 -6.19 3.46
CA ALA A 388 -0.22 -6.31 3.03
C ALA A 388 0.60 -5.09 3.48
N VAL A 389 0.05 -3.88 3.32
CA VAL A 389 0.69 -2.64 3.80
C VAL A 389 0.89 -2.66 5.32
N ASP A 390 -0.11 -3.12 6.10
CA ASP A 390 0.01 -3.23 7.56
C ASP A 390 1.15 -4.19 7.97
N ILE A 391 1.24 -5.36 7.32
CA ILE A 391 2.30 -6.36 7.56
C ILE A 391 3.67 -5.82 7.17
N VAL A 392 3.79 -5.20 5.99
CA VAL A 392 5.05 -4.64 5.48
C VAL A 392 5.52 -3.47 6.34
N ASN A 393 4.61 -2.65 6.86
CA ASN A 393 4.95 -1.60 7.82
C ASN A 393 5.53 -2.18 9.12
N LYS A 394 4.98 -3.27 9.67
CA LYS A 394 5.57 -3.97 10.83
C LYS A 394 6.95 -4.53 10.49
N LEU A 395 7.11 -5.18 9.33
CA LEU A 395 8.39 -5.69 8.87
C LEU A 395 9.43 -4.58 8.78
N ALA A 396 9.09 -3.44 8.17
CA ALA A 396 10.00 -2.29 8.02
C ALA A 396 10.45 -1.69 9.36
N THR A 397 9.69 -1.84 10.44
CA THR A 397 10.14 -1.41 11.78
C THR A 397 11.24 -2.31 12.36
N LEU A 398 11.34 -3.56 11.90
CA LEU A 398 12.31 -4.55 12.38
C LEU A 398 13.58 -4.58 11.51
N LEU A 399 13.47 -4.21 10.23
CA LEU A 399 14.58 -4.11 9.28
C LEU A 399 15.23 -2.71 9.38
N LYS A 400 16.08 -2.52 10.34
CA LYS A 400 16.85 -1.27 10.53
C LYS A 400 17.99 -1.14 9.53
#